data_a664440bf6c846bc0c5e58e9b0564d9b
#
_entry.id   a664440bf6c846bc0c5e58e9b0564d9b
#
_cell.length_a   1.000
_cell.length_b   1.000
_cell.length_c   1.000
_cell.angle_alpha   90.00
_cell.angle_beta   90.00
_cell.angle_gamma   90.00
#
_symmetry.space_group_name_H-M   'P 1'
#
loop_
_entity.id
_entity.type
_entity.pdbx_description
1 polymer ?
#
loop_
_entity_poly.entity_id
_entity_poly.type
_entity_poly.pdbx_seq_one_letter_code
_entity_poly.pdbx_strand_id
1 'polypeptide(L)'
;MHELAQVKSARGKFVERKYLAMLDTPLESSGTLAYAAPGRLEKHMLAPREESLILDGDTLIIENKRTGKRRSLTLQENPVVWGFAEGIRSTLNGDLATLRRFYKVALEGDFRAWRLRLEPTEPRMRQAAAEIRLGGSGTWVNRIEILEAGGDRSETVITREPS
;
A
#
# COMPACT_ATOMS: atom_id res chain seq x y z
N MET A 1 6.72 -15.55 -3.21
CA MET A 1 7.39 -14.26 -3.56
C MET A 1 8.12 -14.29 -4.90
N HIS A 2 8.63 -15.44 -5.29
CA HIS A 2 9.34 -15.56 -6.58
C HIS A 2 8.49 -15.15 -7.78
N GLU A 3 7.25 -15.57 -7.81
CA GLU A 3 6.30 -15.25 -8.88
C GLU A 3 5.99 -13.77 -8.96
N LEU A 4 5.87 -13.10 -7.81
CA LEU A 4 5.63 -11.66 -7.75
C LEU A 4 6.81 -10.87 -8.30
N ALA A 5 8.03 -11.37 -8.11
CA ALA A 5 9.23 -10.71 -8.63
C ALA A 5 9.26 -10.62 -10.16
N GLN A 6 8.46 -11.43 -10.85
CA GLN A 6 8.40 -11.44 -12.32
C GLN A 6 7.37 -10.49 -12.91
N VAL A 7 6.49 -9.93 -12.07
CA VAL A 7 5.48 -8.97 -12.51
C VAL A 7 6.13 -7.62 -12.76
N LYS A 8 6.00 -7.08 -13.97
CA LYS A 8 6.62 -5.81 -14.35
C LYS A 8 5.67 -4.63 -14.27
N SER A 9 4.38 -4.86 -14.43
CA SER A 9 3.37 -3.83 -14.30
C SER A 9 2.02 -4.42 -13.94
N ALA A 10 1.18 -3.63 -13.28
CA ALA A 10 -0.18 -4.03 -12.92
C ALA A 10 -1.05 -2.79 -12.79
N ARG A 11 -2.33 -2.92 -13.12
CA ARG A 11 -3.33 -1.87 -12.95
C ARG A 11 -4.60 -2.44 -12.36
N GLY A 12 -5.24 -1.66 -11.49
CA GLY A 12 -6.48 -2.07 -10.88
C GLY A 12 -7.32 -0.89 -10.42
N LYS A 13 -8.55 -1.21 -10.04
CA LYS A 13 -9.45 -0.27 -9.37
C LYS A 13 -9.48 -0.62 -7.89
N PHE A 14 -9.52 0.40 -7.05
CA PHE A 14 -9.61 0.18 -5.61
C PHE A 14 -10.84 0.81 -5.01
N VAL A 15 -11.30 0.19 -3.93
CA VAL A 15 -12.25 0.76 -2.97
C VAL A 15 -11.59 0.65 -1.61
N GLU A 16 -11.44 1.77 -0.93
CA GLU A 16 -10.85 1.83 0.39
C GLU A 16 -11.89 2.26 1.41
N ARG A 17 -11.95 1.55 2.52
CA ARG A 17 -12.78 1.91 3.66
C ARG A 17 -11.90 2.13 4.86
N LYS A 18 -12.02 3.31 5.46
CA LYS A 18 -11.27 3.67 6.64
C LYS A 18 -12.21 3.68 7.84
N TYR A 19 -11.94 2.78 8.79
CA TYR A 19 -12.72 2.62 10.01
C TYR A 19 -12.05 3.38 11.14
N LEU A 20 -12.66 4.50 11.51
CA LEU A 20 -12.18 5.33 12.61
C LEU A 20 -13.01 5.06 13.84
N ALA A 21 -12.35 4.93 14.99
CA ALA A 21 -13.04 4.65 16.27
C ALA A 21 -14.08 5.72 16.61
N MET A 22 -13.87 6.95 16.15
CA MET A 22 -14.78 8.07 16.43
C MET A 22 -16.01 8.13 15.52
N LEU A 23 -16.07 7.31 14.47
CA LEU A 23 -17.14 7.36 13.48
C LEU A 23 -17.93 6.05 13.47
N ASP A 24 -19.25 6.17 13.32
CA ASP A 24 -20.15 5.00 13.23
C ASP A 24 -20.09 4.30 11.88
N THR A 25 -19.74 5.05 10.83
CA THR A 25 -19.64 4.52 9.47
C THR A 25 -18.25 4.75 8.91
N PRO A 26 -17.74 3.84 8.06
CA PRO A 26 -16.41 4.03 7.46
C PRO A 26 -16.39 5.17 6.45
N LEU A 27 -15.23 5.78 6.30
CA LEU A 27 -14.97 6.73 5.22
C LEU A 27 -14.57 5.92 3.99
N GLU A 28 -15.29 6.12 2.90
CA GLU A 28 -15.04 5.38 1.67
C GLU A 28 -14.41 6.27 0.60
N SER A 29 -13.39 5.74 -0.04
CA SER A 29 -12.75 6.36 -1.20
C SER A 29 -12.53 5.32 -2.29
N SER A 30 -12.42 5.76 -3.53
CA SER A 30 -12.21 4.87 -4.66
C SER A 30 -11.42 5.54 -5.77
N GLY A 31 -10.85 4.73 -6.64
CA GLY A 31 -10.07 5.22 -7.76
C GLY A 31 -9.28 4.09 -8.43
N THR A 32 -8.11 4.44 -8.92
CA THR A 32 -7.25 3.51 -9.65
C THR A 32 -5.88 3.41 -9.03
N LEU A 33 -5.26 2.24 -9.20
CA LEU A 33 -3.89 1.96 -8.78
C LEU A 33 -3.10 1.45 -9.98
N ALA A 34 -1.85 1.87 -10.06
CA ALA A 34 -0.93 1.37 -11.07
C ALA A 34 0.44 1.09 -10.45
N TYR A 35 1.06 0.03 -10.90
CA TYR A 35 2.39 -0.37 -10.47
C TYR A 35 3.26 -0.62 -11.69
N ALA A 36 4.48 -0.11 -11.64
CA ALA A 36 5.52 -0.39 -12.64
C ALA A 36 6.82 -0.69 -11.91
N ALA A 37 7.33 -1.90 -12.10
CA ALA A 37 8.57 -2.34 -11.48
C ALA A 37 9.74 -1.48 -11.94
N PRO A 38 10.74 -1.28 -11.09
CA PRO A 38 10.84 -1.80 -9.73
C PRO A 38 10.25 -0.89 -8.65
N GLY A 39 9.91 0.34 -8.91
CA GLY A 39 9.60 1.23 -7.81
C GLY A 39 8.59 2.34 -8.05
N ARG A 40 7.78 2.25 -9.10
CA ARG A 40 6.78 3.27 -9.37
C ARG A 40 5.39 2.79 -8.99
N LEU A 41 4.74 3.53 -8.09
CA LEU A 41 3.37 3.29 -7.66
C LEU A 41 2.55 4.55 -7.88
N GLU A 42 1.36 4.42 -8.43
CA GLU A 42 0.44 5.53 -8.60
C GLU A 42 -0.91 5.17 -7.99
N LYS A 43 -1.43 6.08 -7.18
CA LYS A 43 -2.77 5.98 -6.61
C LYS A 43 -3.53 7.23 -7.00
N HIS A 44 -4.57 7.06 -7.82
CA HIS A 44 -5.42 8.15 -8.26
C HIS A 44 -6.79 8.00 -7.61
N MET A 45 -7.06 8.80 -6.59
CA MET A 45 -8.37 8.84 -5.95
C MET A 45 -9.32 9.67 -6.80
N LEU A 46 -10.47 9.11 -7.13
CA LEU A 46 -11.49 9.78 -7.94
C LEU A 46 -12.68 10.24 -7.10
N ALA A 47 -12.96 9.55 -6.01
CA ALA A 47 -14.05 9.86 -5.10
C ALA A 47 -13.59 9.64 -3.66
N PRO A 48 -13.97 10.47 -2.68
CA PRO A 48 -14.88 11.62 -2.82
C PRO A 48 -14.23 12.86 -3.43
N ARG A 49 -12.91 12.89 -3.55
CA ARG A 49 -12.13 13.99 -4.12
C ARG A 49 -11.08 13.46 -5.06
N GLU A 50 -10.72 14.25 -6.08
CA GLU A 50 -9.62 13.87 -6.95
C GLU A 50 -8.28 14.23 -6.32
N GLU A 51 -7.54 13.22 -5.95
CA GLU A 51 -6.19 13.32 -5.43
C GLU A 51 -5.30 12.27 -6.07
N SER A 52 -4.06 12.62 -6.33
CA SER A 52 -3.07 11.69 -6.85
C SER A 52 -1.90 11.57 -5.90
N LEU A 53 -1.43 10.35 -5.75
CA LEU A 53 -0.27 10.02 -4.96
C LEU A 53 0.63 9.17 -5.85
N ILE A 54 1.83 9.69 -6.14
CA ILE A 54 2.77 9.04 -7.03
C ILE A 54 4.07 8.81 -6.29
N LEU A 55 4.44 7.56 -6.15
CA LEU A 55 5.71 7.15 -5.60
C LEU A 55 6.62 6.76 -6.75
N ASP A 56 7.73 7.47 -6.92
CA ASP A 56 8.70 7.20 -7.97
C ASP A 56 10.10 7.25 -7.38
N GLY A 57 10.74 6.08 -7.26
CA GLY A 57 12.03 5.98 -6.60
C GLY A 57 11.96 6.48 -5.16
N ASP A 58 12.69 7.55 -4.84
CA ASP A 58 12.75 8.15 -3.52
C ASP A 58 11.79 9.33 -3.34
N THR A 59 10.99 9.64 -4.33
CA THR A 59 10.12 10.81 -4.31
C THR A 59 8.66 10.40 -4.23
N LEU A 60 7.94 11.03 -3.28
CA LEU A 60 6.50 10.89 -3.16
C LEU A 60 5.86 12.22 -3.55
N ILE A 61 4.97 12.19 -4.53
CA ILE A 61 4.25 13.38 -5.02
C ILE A 61 2.79 13.25 -4.66
N ILE A 62 2.27 14.24 -3.96
CA ILE A 62 0.86 14.32 -3.58
C ILE A 62 0.26 15.52 -4.29
N GLU A 63 -0.77 15.30 -5.09
CA GLU A 63 -1.42 16.35 -5.86
C GLU A 63 -2.91 16.35 -5.61
N ASN A 64 -3.44 17.54 -5.27
CA ASN A 64 -4.87 17.75 -5.20
C ASN A 64 -5.34 18.30 -6.55
N LYS A 65 -6.04 17.47 -7.33
CA LYS A 65 -6.47 17.83 -8.68
C LYS A 65 -7.45 19.00 -8.70
N ARG A 66 -8.24 19.16 -7.64
CA ARG A 66 -9.23 20.23 -7.55
C ARG A 66 -8.59 21.60 -7.37
N THR A 67 -7.58 21.71 -6.49
CA THR A 67 -6.94 22.98 -6.17
C THR A 67 -5.65 23.22 -6.94
N GLY A 68 -5.12 22.19 -7.60
CA GLY A 68 -3.83 22.22 -8.27
C GLY A 68 -2.64 22.23 -7.32
N LYS A 69 -2.88 22.14 -6.02
CA LYS A 69 -1.78 22.09 -5.04
C LYS A 69 -1.01 20.79 -5.16
N ARG A 70 0.31 20.91 -5.19
CA ARG A 70 1.22 19.80 -5.34
C ARG A 70 2.27 19.85 -4.23
N ARG A 71 2.53 18.70 -3.62
CA ARG A 71 3.52 18.55 -2.58
C ARG A 71 4.45 17.40 -2.93
N SER A 72 5.74 17.61 -2.74
CA SER A 72 6.76 16.59 -2.99
C SER A 72 7.51 16.29 -1.71
N LEU A 73 7.70 15.01 -1.41
CA LEU A 73 8.42 14.54 -0.23
C LEU A 73 9.54 13.61 -0.67
N THR A 74 10.69 13.73 -0.02
CA THR A 74 11.78 12.79 -0.20
C THR A 74 11.68 11.70 0.85
N LEU A 75 11.66 10.44 0.45
CA LEU A 75 11.48 9.32 1.38
C LEU A 75 12.58 9.25 2.43
N GLN A 76 13.82 9.56 2.05
CA GLN A 76 14.95 9.53 2.99
C GLN A 76 14.78 10.48 4.17
N GLU A 77 14.07 11.60 3.96
CA GLU A 77 13.77 12.57 4.99
C GLU A 77 12.53 12.22 5.81
N ASN A 78 11.81 11.16 5.42
CA ASN A 78 10.58 10.73 6.06
C ASN A 78 10.64 9.22 6.33
N PRO A 79 11.38 8.78 7.38
CA PRO A 79 11.63 7.35 7.62
C PRO A 79 10.38 6.48 7.76
N VAL A 80 9.32 7.01 8.38
CA VAL A 80 8.08 6.26 8.56
C VAL A 80 7.40 6.02 7.20
N VAL A 81 7.30 7.06 6.38
CA VAL A 81 6.72 6.96 5.04
C VAL A 81 7.56 6.02 4.18
N TRP A 82 8.89 6.15 4.27
CA TRP A 82 9.81 5.27 3.54
C TRP A 82 9.59 3.81 3.90
N GLY A 83 9.47 3.50 5.19
CA GLY A 83 9.22 2.13 5.63
C GLY A 83 7.94 1.54 5.06
N PHE A 84 6.84 2.30 5.05
CA PHE A 84 5.58 1.84 4.47
C PHE A 84 5.67 1.67 2.95
N ALA A 85 6.31 2.63 2.27
CA ALA A 85 6.52 2.54 0.83
C ALA A 85 7.32 1.30 0.46
N GLU A 86 8.39 1.01 1.20
CA GLU A 86 9.22 -0.17 0.97
C GLU A 86 8.46 -1.46 1.27
N GLY A 87 7.58 -1.47 2.27
CA GLY A 87 6.73 -2.62 2.55
C GLY A 87 5.85 -2.99 1.36
N ILE A 88 5.20 -2.01 0.76
CA ILE A 88 4.33 -2.22 -0.38
C ILE A 88 5.14 -2.55 -1.63
N ARG A 89 6.18 -1.77 -1.94
CA ARG A 89 7.02 -2.01 -3.12
C ARG A 89 7.71 -3.37 -3.07
N SER A 90 8.26 -3.72 -1.92
CA SER A 90 8.96 -5.00 -1.78
C SER A 90 8.02 -6.19 -1.91
N THR A 91 6.78 -6.06 -1.44
CA THR A 91 5.77 -7.09 -1.65
C THR A 91 5.47 -7.24 -3.14
N LEU A 92 5.25 -6.14 -3.84
CA LEU A 92 4.95 -6.15 -5.27
C LEU A 92 6.13 -6.66 -6.10
N ASN A 93 7.35 -6.37 -5.65
CA ASN A 93 8.57 -6.86 -6.31
C ASN A 93 8.93 -8.31 -5.93
N GLY A 94 8.24 -8.89 -4.96
CA GLY A 94 8.58 -10.19 -4.44
C GLY A 94 9.89 -10.22 -3.66
N ASP A 95 10.30 -9.10 -3.10
CA ASP A 95 11.58 -8.92 -2.42
C ASP A 95 11.46 -9.20 -0.91
N LEU A 96 11.50 -10.48 -0.56
CA LEU A 96 11.36 -10.92 0.82
C LEU A 96 12.53 -10.44 1.71
N ALA A 97 13.73 -10.35 1.16
CA ALA A 97 14.91 -9.91 1.92
C ALA A 97 14.73 -8.47 2.42
N THR A 98 14.25 -7.57 1.55
CA THR A 98 13.99 -6.18 1.94
C THR A 98 12.85 -6.10 2.95
N LEU A 99 11.79 -6.89 2.78
CA LEU A 99 10.69 -6.92 3.75
C LEU A 99 11.18 -7.29 5.15
N ARG A 100 12.05 -8.27 5.25
CA ARG A 100 12.59 -8.72 6.55
C ARG A 100 13.49 -7.70 7.23
N ARG A 101 13.99 -6.72 6.50
CA ARG A 101 14.78 -5.63 7.10
C ARG A 101 13.91 -4.67 7.91
N PHE A 102 12.65 -4.50 7.51
CA PHE A 102 11.74 -3.52 8.14
C PHE A 102 10.64 -4.16 8.96
N TYR A 103 10.33 -5.42 8.71
CA TYR A 103 9.16 -6.09 9.28
C TYR A 103 9.48 -7.49 9.77
N LYS A 104 8.70 -7.93 10.76
CA LYS A 104 8.49 -9.36 10.95
C LYS A 104 7.49 -9.81 9.91
N VAL A 105 7.82 -10.85 9.17
CA VAL A 105 7.04 -11.32 8.03
C VAL A 105 6.44 -12.67 8.33
N ALA A 106 5.13 -12.79 8.15
CA ALA A 106 4.44 -14.08 8.21
C ALA A 106 3.66 -14.27 6.90
N LEU A 107 3.92 -15.37 6.21
CA LEU A 107 3.25 -15.72 4.97
C LEU A 107 2.41 -16.97 5.21
N GLU A 108 1.13 -16.90 4.88
CA GLU A 108 0.18 -17.99 5.06
C GLU A 108 -0.55 -18.27 3.75
N GLY A 109 -1.08 -19.50 3.63
CA GLY A 109 -1.84 -19.91 2.47
C GLY A 109 -0.96 -20.49 1.36
N ASP A 110 -1.53 -20.59 0.17
CA ASP A 110 -0.85 -21.10 -1.00
C ASP A 110 -0.86 -20.05 -2.13
N PHE A 111 -0.34 -20.41 -3.29
CA PHE A 111 -0.26 -19.48 -4.43
C PHE A 111 -1.63 -18.99 -4.90
N ARG A 112 -2.69 -19.76 -4.70
CA ARG A 112 -4.04 -19.38 -5.13
C ARG A 112 -4.70 -18.40 -4.18
N ALA A 113 -4.36 -18.48 -2.88
CA ALA A 113 -4.90 -17.59 -1.85
C ALA A 113 -3.88 -17.45 -0.74
N TRP A 114 -3.08 -16.40 -0.82
CA TRP A 114 -2.03 -16.13 0.15
C TRP A 114 -2.34 -14.90 0.98
N ARG A 115 -1.76 -14.90 2.19
CA ARG A 115 -1.82 -13.75 3.10
C ARG A 115 -0.42 -13.45 3.61
N LEU A 116 -0.08 -12.19 3.57
CA LEU A 116 1.19 -11.68 4.07
C LEU A 116 0.92 -10.73 5.21
N ARG A 117 1.51 -10.99 6.37
CA ARG A 117 1.39 -10.13 7.52
C ARG A 117 2.73 -9.51 7.84
N LEU A 118 2.74 -8.19 7.95
CA LEU A 118 3.94 -7.41 8.20
C LEU A 118 3.78 -6.63 9.49
N GLU A 119 4.65 -6.90 10.48
CA GLU A 119 4.72 -6.15 11.72
C GLU A 119 5.98 -5.30 11.71
N PRO A 120 5.87 -3.96 11.78
CA PRO A 120 7.06 -3.11 11.80
C PRO A 120 7.95 -3.44 12.98
N THR A 121 9.27 -3.45 12.77
CA THR A 121 10.23 -3.69 13.83
C THR A 121 10.72 -2.40 14.48
N GLU A 122 10.64 -1.29 13.76
CA GLU A 122 11.08 0.00 14.28
C GLU A 122 9.97 0.70 15.10
N PRO A 123 10.31 1.23 16.30
CA PRO A 123 9.31 1.86 17.17
C PRO A 123 8.52 3.00 16.52
N ARG A 124 9.17 3.82 15.71
CA ARG A 124 8.48 4.94 15.01
C ARG A 124 7.40 4.45 14.07
N MET A 125 7.67 3.38 13.34
CA MET A 125 6.69 2.79 12.45
C MET A 125 5.55 2.14 13.22
N ARG A 126 5.84 1.52 14.37
CA ARG A 126 4.81 0.93 15.23
C ARG A 126 3.84 1.96 15.79
N GLN A 127 4.29 3.18 15.99
CA GLN A 127 3.42 4.28 16.44
C GLN A 127 2.41 4.67 15.35
N ALA A 128 2.80 4.54 14.09
CA ALA A 128 1.92 4.85 12.96
C ALA A 128 1.02 3.68 12.62
N ALA A 129 1.56 2.46 12.57
CA ALA A 129 0.78 1.28 12.26
C ALA A 129 1.30 0.07 13.03
N ALA A 130 0.39 -0.67 13.62
CA ALA A 130 0.72 -1.90 14.34
C ALA A 130 0.99 -3.06 13.39
N GLU A 131 0.28 -3.12 12.26
CA GLU A 131 0.36 -4.25 11.35
C GLU A 131 -0.15 -3.86 9.97
N ILE A 132 0.49 -4.43 8.95
CA ILE A 132 0.03 -4.35 7.55
C ILE A 132 -0.27 -5.76 7.09
N ARG A 133 -1.46 -5.98 6.52
CA ARG A 133 -1.85 -7.27 5.97
C ARG A 133 -2.14 -7.12 4.49
N LEU A 134 -1.52 -7.99 3.70
CA LEU A 134 -1.78 -8.04 2.26
C LEU A 134 -2.32 -9.42 1.92
N GLY A 135 -3.30 -9.44 1.03
CA GLY A 135 -3.86 -10.68 0.53
C GLY A 135 -3.75 -10.70 -0.98
N GLY A 136 -3.67 -11.89 -1.53
CA GLY A 136 -3.59 -12.01 -2.96
C GLY A 136 -3.97 -13.39 -3.49
N SER A 137 -4.06 -13.46 -4.80
CA SER A 137 -4.30 -14.69 -5.55
C SER A 137 -3.34 -14.69 -6.73
N GLY A 138 -2.50 -15.70 -6.81
CA GLY A 138 -1.46 -15.74 -7.82
C GLY A 138 -0.51 -14.56 -7.68
N THR A 139 -0.30 -13.82 -8.75
CA THR A 139 0.55 -12.62 -8.76
C THR A 139 -0.23 -11.34 -8.51
N TRP A 140 -1.52 -11.44 -8.21
CA TRP A 140 -2.39 -10.28 -8.01
C TRP A 140 -2.62 -10.01 -6.52
N VAL A 141 -2.22 -8.82 -6.07
CA VAL A 141 -2.55 -8.34 -4.72
C VAL A 141 -3.95 -7.77 -4.77
N ASN A 142 -4.88 -8.37 -4.02
CA ASN A 142 -6.29 -7.98 -4.08
C ASN A 142 -6.80 -7.27 -2.81
N ARG A 143 -5.99 -7.24 -1.75
CA ARG A 143 -6.41 -6.65 -0.48
C ARG A 143 -5.22 -6.14 0.30
N ILE A 144 -5.38 -4.94 0.86
CA ILE A 144 -4.40 -4.33 1.75
C ILE A 144 -5.15 -3.82 2.98
N GLU A 145 -4.74 -4.25 4.17
CA GLU A 145 -5.26 -3.73 5.43
C GLU A 145 -4.14 -3.11 6.23
N ILE A 146 -4.39 -1.95 6.81
CA ILE A 146 -3.46 -1.30 7.71
C ILE A 146 -4.16 -1.10 9.04
N LEU A 147 -3.57 -1.68 10.11
CA LEU A 147 -4.06 -1.57 11.48
C LEU A 147 -3.20 -0.52 12.18
N GLU A 148 -3.80 0.62 12.52
CA GLU A 148 -3.10 1.68 13.21
C GLU A 148 -2.98 1.40 14.70
N ALA A 149 -1.95 1.95 15.32
CA ALA A 149 -1.68 1.71 16.75
C ALA A 149 -2.82 2.15 17.66
N GLY A 150 -3.58 3.17 17.26
CA GLY A 150 -4.72 3.68 18.01
C GLY A 150 -6.02 2.91 17.85
N GLY A 151 -6.02 1.84 17.07
CA GLY A 151 -7.21 1.02 16.85
C GLY A 151 -7.96 1.33 15.56
N ASP A 152 -7.63 2.40 14.87
CA ASP A 152 -8.19 2.69 13.55
C ASP A 152 -7.61 1.72 12.52
N ARG A 153 -8.35 1.46 11.47
CA ARG A 153 -7.87 0.58 10.40
C ARG A 153 -8.36 1.04 9.04
N SER A 154 -7.60 0.71 8.02
CA SER A 154 -8.03 0.88 6.65
C SER A 154 -8.05 -0.46 5.94
N GLU A 155 -8.96 -0.61 5.00
CA GLU A 155 -9.12 -1.81 4.19
C GLU A 155 -9.30 -1.39 2.75
N THR A 156 -8.39 -1.85 1.88
CA THR A 156 -8.42 -1.55 0.46
C THR A 156 -8.62 -2.84 -0.31
N VAL A 157 -9.66 -2.89 -1.13
CA VAL A 157 -9.93 -4.01 -2.03
C VAL A 157 -9.58 -3.57 -3.44
N ILE A 158 -8.79 -4.38 -4.13
CA ILE A 158 -8.26 -4.07 -5.45
C ILE A 158 -8.79 -5.07 -6.47
N THR A 159 -9.50 -4.55 -7.46
CA THR A 159 -10.04 -5.34 -8.58
C THR A 159 -9.17 -5.12 -9.80
N ARG A 160 -8.77 -6.23 -10.42
CA ARG A 160 -7.92 -6.17 -11.61
C ARG A 160 -8.67 -5.55 -12.79
N GLU A 161 -8.02 -4.58 -13.46
CA GLU A 161 -8.58 -4.06 -14.69
C GLU A 161 -8.38 -5.05 -15.84
N PRO A 162 -9.37 -5.23 -16.72
CA PRO A 162 -9.18 -6.00 -17.93
C PRO A 162 -8.11 -5.33 -18.79
N SER A 163 -7.18 -6.11 -19.30
CA SER A 163 -6.13 -5.63 -20.20
C SER A 163 -6.69 -5.42 -21.62
#